data_7112c2f1aca021f5adf90063611cb0f6
#
_entry.id   7112c2f1aca021f5adf90063611cb0f6
#
_cell.length_a   1.000
_cell.length_b   1.000
_cell.length_c   1.000
_cell.angle_alpha   90.00
_cell.angle_beta   90.00
_cell.angle_gamma   90.00
#
_symmetry.space_group_name_H-M   'P 1'
#
loop_
_entity.id
_entity.type
_entity.pdbx_description
1 polymer ?
#
loop_
_entity_poly.entity_id
_entity_poly.type
_entity_poly.pdbx_seq_one_letter_code
_entity_poly.pdbx_strand_id
1 'polypeptide(L)'
;KHAGETFYTFVLTRSPLCDWVDLNGCTEEGIARVIARYRSEGDTEPDLDLRLRWSPGDYPVERQVSEDMAAHPVTDSADEIASVVEELLNAEGWEGEGFQRAVDEFADACVLALQALDSEGLFGQGEERAKVLVNLVLPDEEGASRLATAKRLNPAESWQAYRP
;
A
#
# COMPACT_ATOMS: atom_id res chain seq x y z
N LYS A 1 16.34 10.06 -2.56
CA LYS A 1 17.07 9.70 -3.81
C LYS A 1 17.56 8.28 -3.67
N HIS A 2 16.89 7.34 -4.32
CA HIS A 2 17.19 5.90 -4.28
C HIS A 2 17.90 5.46 -5.58
N ALA A 3 18.78 6.31 -6.11
CA ALA A 3 19.52 6.02 -7.33
C ALA A 3 20.41 4.77 -7.13
N GLY A 4 20.15 3.74 -7.92
CA GLY A 4 20.87 2.47 -7.86
C GLY A 4 20.26 1.42 -6.92
N GLU A 5 19.14 1.71 -6.25
CA GLU A 5 18.38 0.72 -5.47
C GLU A 5 17.33 0.02 -6.34
N THR A 6 17.03 -1.24 -6.01
CA THR A 6 16.10 -2.10 -6.76
C THR A 6 14.77 -2.20 -6.01
N PHE A 7 13.73 -1.55 -6.51
CA PHE A 7 12.39 -1.69 -5.95
C PHE A 7 11.83 -3.09 -6.20
N TYR A 8 11.23 -3.68 -5.16
CA TYR A 8 10.49 -4.94 -5.27
C TYR A 8 9.01 -4.78 -4.92
N THR A 9 8.61 -3.68 -4.29
CA THR A 9 7.20 -3.44 -3.97
C THR A 9 6.86 -1.97 -3.87
N PHE A 10 5.61 -1.66 -4.25
CA PHE A 10 4.90 -0.43 -3.92
C PHE A 10 3.55 -0.80 -3.31
N VAL A 11 3.24 -0.22 -2.16
CA VAL A 11 1.99 -0.47 -1.44
C VAL A 11 1.30 0.84 -1.17
N LEU A 12 0.07 0.98 -1.67
CA LEU A 12 -0.83 2.03 -1.25
C LEU A 12 -1.56 1.53 0.01
N THR A 13 -1.31 2.17 1.13
CA THR A 13 -2.03 1.90 2.38
C THR A 13 -3.14 2.93 2.51
N ARG A 14 -4.35 2.51 2.83
CA ARG A 14 -5.49 3.39 3.05
C ARG A 14 -6.06 3.23 4.46
N SER A 15 -6.71 4.28 4.96
CA SER A 15 -7.46 4.19 6.19
C SER A 15 -8.80 3.47 6.01
N PRO A 16 -9.37 2.88 7.09
CA PRO A 16 -10.73 2.34 7.08
C PRO A 16 -11.80 3.41 6.80
N LEU A 17 -11.52 4.67 7.15
CA LEU A 17 -12.43 5.80 6.99
C LEU A 17 -12.19 6.60 5.70
N CYS A 18 -11.28 6.14 4.83
CA CYS A 18 -10.95 6.80 3.57
C CYS A 18 -10.40 8.25 3.72
N ASP A 19 -9.95 8.62 4.92
CA ASP A 19 -9.45 9.96 5.24
C ASP A 19 -7.96 10.15 4.95
N TRP A 20 -7.24 9.08 4.64
CA TRP A 20 -5.86 9.14 4.16
C TRP A 20 -5.48 7.94 3.30
N VAL A 21 -4.50 8.19 2.45
CA VAL A 21 -3.77 7.17 1.70
C VAL A 21 -2.28 7.49 1.76
N ASP A 22 -1.45 6.46 1.92
CA ASP A 22 0.00 6.56 1.90
C ASP A 22 0.58 5.60 0.87
N LEU A 23 1.41 6.12 -0.04
CA LEU A 23 2.17 5.29 -0.97
C LEU A 23 3.54 4.96 -0.36
N ASN A 24 3.75 3.70 -0.09
CA ASN A 24 4.99 3.17 0.45
C ASN A 24 5.73 2.35 -0.59
N GLY A 25 7.04 2.47 -0.64
CA GLY A 25 7.88 1.63 -1.51
C GLY A 25 9.00 0.99 -0.71
N CYS A 26 9.46 -0.18 -1.15
CA CYS A 26 10.61 -0.83 -0.56
C CYS A 26 11.56 -1.36 -1.61
N THR A 27 12.86 -1.19 -1.36
CA THR A 27 13.94 -1.72 -2.17
C THR A 27 14.59 -2.93 -1.52
N GLU A 28 15.26 -3.78 -2.29
CA GLU A 28 16.02 -4.92 -1.74
C GLU A 28 17.09 -4.43 -0.76
N GLU A 29 17.75 -3.33 -1.06
CA GLU A 29 18.76 -2.73 -0.19
C GLU A 29 18.13 -2.10 1.05
N GLY A 30 16.94 -1.53 0.90
CA GLY A 30 16.17 -0.94 2.00
C GLY A 30 15.74 -1.97 3.03
N ILE A 31 15.12 -3.06 2.58
CA ILE A 31 14.67 -4.12 3.49
C ILE A 31 15.85 -4.80 4.19
N ALA A 32 16.98 -4.99 3.50
CA ALA A 32 18.17 -5.53 4.12
C ALA A 32 18.68 -4.67 5.30
N ARG A 33 18.61 -3.34 5.17
CA ARG A 33 18.95 -2.41 6.27
C ARG A 33 17.97 -2.54 7.45
N VAL A 34 16.67 -2.67 7.18
CA VAL A 34 15.64 -2.86 8.22
C VAL A 34 15.86 -4.16 8.96
N ILE A 35 16.04 -5.27 8.26
CA ILE A 35 16.35 -6.58 8.86
C ILE A 35 17.60 -6.51 9.74
N ALA A 36 18.68 -5.91 9.25
CA ALA A 36 19.90 -5.75 10.01
C ALA A 36 19.69 -4.95 11.30
N ARG A 37 18.85 -3.91 11.27
CA ARG A 37 18.48 -3.14 12.47
C ARG A 37 17.75 -4.02 13.48
N TYR A 38 16.69 -4.73 13.11
CA TYR A 38 15.95 -5.61 14.03
C TYR A 38 16.83 -6.69 14.63
N ARG A 39 17.72 -7.32 13.83
CA ARG A 39 18.71 -8.28 14.32
C ARG A 39 19.66 -7.66 15.33
N SER A 40 20.12 -6.43 15.12
CA SER A 40 21.00 -5.72 16.05
C SER A 40 20.30 -5.32 17.35
N GLU A 41 18.99 -5.15 17.33
CA GLU A 41 18.14 -4.88 18.49
C GLU A 41 17.76 -6.16 19.26
N GLY A 42 18.18 -7.32 18.77
CA GLY A 42 18.04 -8.60 19.46
C GLY A 42 16.87 -9.46 18.97
N ASP A 43 16.22 -9.10 17.88
CA ASP A 43 15.19 -9.94 17.27
C ASP A 43 15.84 -11.20 16.65
N THR A 44 15.40 -12.37 17.11
CA THR A 44 15.93 -13.68 16.69
C THR A 44 14.89 -14.53 15.96
N GLU A 45 13.74 -13.97 15.60
CA GLU A 45 12.71 -14.71 14.87
C GLU A 45 13.25 -15.32 13.57
N PRO A 46 13.02 -16.61 13.30
CA PRO A 46 13.58 -17.28 12.12
C PRO A 46 13.04 -16.73 10.79
N ASP A 47 11.80 -16.29 10.76
CA ASP A 47 11.06 -15.79 9.61
C ASP A 47 10.96 -14.25 9.56
N LEU A 48 11.78 -13.56 10.38
CA LEU A 48 11.83 -12.09 10.44
C LEU A 48 11.94 -11.47 9.03
N ASP A 49 12.80 -12.01 8.18
CA ASP A 49 13.04 -11.50 6.84
C ASP A 49 11.76 -11.56 5.99
N LEU A 50 10.99 -12.65 6.09
CA LEU A 50 9.74 -12.81 5.35
C LEU A 50 8.65 -11.86 5.90
N ARG A 51 8.54 -11.75 7.23
CA ARG A 51 7.57 -10.88 7.90
C ARG A 51 7.80 -9.42 7.54
N LEU A 52 9.03 -8.93 7.67
CA LEU A 52 9.37 -7.53 7.39
C LEU A 52 9.25 -7.19 5.90
N ARG A 53 9.54 -8.16 5.02
CA ARG A 53 9.47 -7.95 3.57
C ARG A 53 8.07 -7.51 3.10
N TRP A 54 7.01 -7.94 3.79
CA TRP A 54 5.63 -7.67 3.41
C TRP A 54 4.87 -6.81 4.42
N SER A 55 5.60 -6.13 5.31
CA SER A 55 5.06 -5.20 6.30
C SER A 55 5.27 -3.74 5.86
N PRO A 56 4.27 -3.06 5.27
CA PRO A 56 4.43 -1.69 4.80
C PRO A 56 4.83 -0.70 5.90
N GLY A 57 4.43 -0.94 7.16
CA GLY A 57 4.80 -0.10 8.30
C GLY A 57 6.29 -0.11 8.64
N ASP A 58 7.03 -1.11 8.16
CA ASP A 58 8.47 -1.25 8.38
C ASP A 58 9.31 -0.74 7.19
N TYR A 59 8.68 -0.29 6.10
CA TYR A 59 9.41 0.13 4.91
C TYR A 59 10.22 1.39 5.15
N PRO A 60 11.49 1.43 4.70
CA PRO A 60 12.38 2.56 4.94
C PRO A 60 12.13 3.76 4.05
N VAL A 61 11.32 3.59 3.01
CA VAL A 61 10.91 4.69 2.12
C VAL A 61 9.73 5.38 2.77
N GLU A 62 10.05 6.07 3.87
CA GLU A 62 9.10 6.96 4.48
C GLU A 62 8.91 8.23 3.63
N ARG A 63 7.63 8.55 3.36
CA ARG A 63 6.99 9.85 3.49
C ARG A 63 7.91 11.09 3.40
N GLN A 64 8.54 11.32 2.26
CA GLN A 64 8.96 12.69 1.90
C GLN A 64 7.89 13.40 1.04
N VAL A 65 6.71 12.82 0.98
CA VAL A 65 5.59 13.32 0.17
C VAL A 65 4.73 14.32 0.96
N SER A 66 4.85 14.37 2.31
CA SER A 66 3.88 15.05 3.14
C SER A 66 3.96 16.59 3.18
N GLU A 67 5.13 17.19 2.98
CA GLU A 67 5.23 18.67 3.02
C GLU A 67 4.85 19.32 1.69
N ASP A 68 5.16 18.67 0.57
CA ASP A 68 4.78 19.15 -0.76
C ASP A 68 3.34 18.77 -1.15
N MET A 69 2.77 17.72 -0.55
CA MET A 69 1.39 17.30 -0.81
C MET A 69 0.33 18.06 0.03
N ALA A 70 0.70 18.73 1.11
CA ALA A 70 -0.23 19.58 1.86
C ALA A 70 -0.81 20.76 1.04
N ALA A 71 -0.24 21.00 -0.14
CA ALA A 71 -0.71 22.01 -1.09
C ALA A 71 -1.31 21.39 -2.38
N HIS A 72 -1.57 20.08 -2.42
CA HIS A 72 -2.03 19.40 -3.63
C HIS A 72 -3.57 19.26 -3.63
N PRO A 73 -4.28 19.49 -4.75
CA PRO A 73 -5.75 19.38 -4.82
C PRO A 73 -6.31 17.97 -4.47
N VAL A 74 -5.44 16.98 -4.30
CA VAL A 74 -5.82 15.64 -3.81
C VAL A 74 -6.24 15.65 -2.33
N THR A 75 -5.74 16.59 -1.51
CA THR A 75 -6.13 16.70 -0.09
C THR A 75 -7.57 17.16 0.06
N ASP A 76 -8.01 18.13 -0.73
CA ASP A 76 -9.39 18.64 -0.65
C ASP A 76 -10.41 17.56 -1.01
N SER A 77 -10.12 16.74 -2.03
CA SER A 77 -10.99 15.62 -2.43
C SER A 77 -11.00 14.48 -1.40
N ALA A 78 -9.89 14.24 -0.72
CA ALA A 78 -9.82 13.25 0.36
C ALA A 78 -10.65 13.68 1.56
N ASP A 79 -10.61 14.95 1.94
CA ASP A 79 -11.41 15.51 3.05
C ASP A 79 -12.92 15.45 2.75
N GLU A 80 -13.33 15.70 1.49
CA GLU A 80 -14.73 15.57 1.07
C GLU A 80 -15.21 14.10 1.16
N ILE A 81 -14.40 13.14 0.70
CA ILE A 81 -14.72 11.72 0.78
C ILE A 81 -14.79 11.29 2.24
N ALA A 82 -13.81 11.67 3.06
CA ALA A 82 -13.77 11.36 4.48
C ALA A 82 -15.02 11.85 5.20
N SER A 83 -15.48 13.08 4.91
CA SER A 83 -16.70 13.65 5.49
C SER A 83 -17.94 12.82 5.16
N VAL A 84 -18.10 12.39 3.90
CA VAL A 84 -19.24 11.54 3.49
C VAL A 84 -19.18 10.18 4.17
N VAL A 85 -18.00 9.55 4.25
CA VAL A 85 -17.81 8.25 4.89
C VAL A 85 -18.10 8.34 6.39
N GLU A 86 -17.68 9.40 7.05
CA GLU A 86 -17.95 9.64 8.47
C GLU A 86 -19.45 9.86 8.74
N GLU A 87 -20.14 10.62 7.90
CA GLU A 87 -21.59 10.81 7.99
C GLU A 87 -22.33 9.48 7.87
N LEU A 88 -21.97 8.64 6.91
CA LEU A 88 -22.55 7.31 6.73
C LEU A 88 -22.27 6.40 7.92
N LEU A 89 -21.04 6.38 8.43
CA LEU A 89 -20.67 5.63 9.62
C LEU A 89 -21.49 6.04 10.83
N ASN A 90 -21.67 7.34 11.05
CA ASN A 90 -22.47 7.88 12.16
C ASN A 90 -23.98 7.54 12.03
N ALA A 91 -24.49 7.49 10.80
CA ALA A 91 -25.90 7.20 10.54
C ALA A 91 -26.22 5.69 10.59
N GLU A 92 -25.36 4.85 10.06
CA GLU A 92 -25.62 3.43 9.78
C GLU A 92 -24.75 2.46 10.59
N GLY A 93 -23.63 2.94 11.16
CA GLY A 93 -22.61 2.12 11.81
C GLY A 93 -21.70 1.37 10.83
N TRP A 94 -20.75 0.61 11.38
CA TRP A 94 -19.73 -0.13 10.61
C TRP A 94 -20.30 -1.18 9.66
N GLU A 95 -21.47 -1.74 9.94
CA GLU A 95 -22.15 -2.77 9.14
C GLU A 95 -23.20 -2.16 8.18
N GLY A 96 -23.32 -0.83 8.14
CA GLY A 96 -24.26 -0.12 7.27
C GLY A 96 -23.97 -0.32 5.80
N GLU A 97 -24.99 -0.60 4.98
CA GLU A 97 -24.82 -0.88 3.55
C GLU A 97 -24.26 0.35 2.79
N GLY A 98 -24.67 1.56 3.16
CA GLY A 98 -24.19 2.79 2.57
C GLY A 98 -22.72 3.02 2.90
N PHE A 99 -22.34 2.83 4.17
CA PHE A 99 -20.97 2.95 4.62
C PHE A 99 -20.06 1.93 3.90
N GLN A 100 -20.42 0.64 3.91
CA GLN A 100 -19.63 -0.40 3.25
C GLN A 100 -19.45 -0.13 1.75
N ARG A 101 -20.52 0.28 1.07
CA ARG A 101 -20.45 0.63 -0.36
C ARG A 101 -19.49 1.79 -0.61
N ALA A 102 -19.53 2.86 0.19
CA ALA A 102 -18.63 4.01 0.03
C ALA A 102 -17.15 3.59 0.22
N VAL A 103 -16.86 2.75 1.20
CA VAL A 103 -15.52 2.21 1.46
C VAL A 103 -15.04 1.33 0.28
N ASP A 104 -15.92 0.51 -0.28
CA ASP A 104 -15.60 -0.36 -1.43
C ASP A 104 -15.36 0.47 -2.70
N GLU A 105 -16.20 1.47 -2.97
CA GLU A 105 -16.04 2.39 -4.11
C GLU A 105 -14.72 3.16 -4.02
N PHE A 106 -14.33 3.61 -2.83
CA PHE A 106 -13.03 4.24 -2.61
C PHE A 106 -11.87 3.27 -2.86
N ALA A 107 -11.97 2.03 -2.37
CA ALA A 107 -10.96 1.01 -2.61
C ALA A 107 -10.82 0.70 -4.12
N ASP A 108 -11.93 0.59 -4.85
CA ASP A 108 -11.92 0.37 -6.29
C ASP A 108 -11.31 1.57 -7.04
N ALA A 109 -11.58 2.80 -6.61
CA ALA A 109 -10.95 3.99 -7.17
C ALA A 109 -9.42 3.97 -6.97
N CYS A 110 -8.93 3.57 -5.79
CA CYS A 110 -7.51 3.38 -5.53
C CYS A 110 -6.88 2.32 -6.45
N VAL A 111 -7.57 1.19 -6.66
CA VAL A 111 -7.11 0.14 -7.57
C VAL A 111 -7.03 0.66 -9.00
N LEU A 112 -8.03 1.40 -9.47
CA LEU A 112 -8.03 1.99 -10.81
C LEU A 112 -6.89 3.01 -10.99
N ALA A 113 -6.62 3.82 -9.97
CA ALA A 113 -5.50 4.75 -9.97
C ALA A 113 -4.15 4.02 -10.08
N LEU A 114 -3.94 2.95 -9.30
CA LEU A 114 -2.72 2.14 -9.39
C LEU A 114 -2.57 1.48 -10.77
N GLN A 115 -3.65 0.99 -11.37
CA GLN A 115 -3.64 0.43 -12.73
C GLN A 115 -3.31 1.48 -13.79
N ALA A 116 -3.81 2.70 -13.64
CA ALA A 116 -3.47 3.81 -14.53
C ALA A 116 -1.97 4.14 -14.46
N LEU A 117 -1.43 4.28 -13.24
CA LEU A 117 0.01 4.51 -13.02
C LEU A 117 0.88 3.37 -13.56
N ASP A 118 0.42 2.13 -13.43
CA ASP A 118 1.10 0.96 -14.01
C ASP A 118 1.12 1.03 -15.55
N SER A 119 0.01 1.42 -16.16
CA SER A 119 -0.08 1.59 -17.62
C SER A 119 0.84 2.70 -18.16
N GLU A 120 1.14 3.71 -17.34
CA GLU A 120 2.10 4.76 -17.61
C GLU A 120 3.57 4.31 -17.38
N GLY A 121 3.76 3.11 -16.83
CA GLY A 121 5.09 2.53 -16.58
C GLY A 121 5.76 2.99 -15.29
N LEU A 122 5.00 3.56 -14.34
CA LEU A 122 5.56 4.05 -13.07
C LEU A 122 6.24 2.94 -12.27
N PHE A 123 5.72 1.71 -12.34
CA PHE A 123 6.24 0.56 -11.61
C PHE A 123 7.20 -0.31 -12.44
N GLY A 124 7.70 0.23 -13.54
CA GLY A 124 8.57 -0.48 -14.49
C GLY A 124 7.83 -1.03 -15.70
N GLN A 125 8.56 -1.66 -16.62
CA GLN A 125 8.01 -2.25 -17.84
C GLN A 125 8.62 -3.64 -18.10
N GLY A 126 7.86 -4.49 -18.79
CA GLY A 126 8.34 -5.81 -19.18
C GLY A 126 8.83 -6.66 -17.99
N GLU A 127 10.04 -7.19 -18.10
CA GLU A 127 10.63 -8.06 -17.07
C GLU A 127 10.88 -7.33 -15.73
N GLU A 128 11.11 -6.02 -15.76
CA GLU A 128 11.28 -5.24 -14.52
C GLU A 128 9.96 -5.10 -13.78
N ARG A 129 8.85 -4.84 -14.51
CA ARG A 129 7.52 -4.79 -13.92
C ARG A 129 7.13 -6.11 -13.24
N ALA A 130 7.51 -7.25 -13.82
CA ALA A 130 7.24 -8.57 -13.26
C ALA A 130 7.95 -8.82 -11.91
N LYS A 131 8.98 -8.07 -11.58
CA LYS A 131 9.70 -8.17 -10.29
C LYS A 131 9.11 -7.29 -9.19
N VAL A 132 8.21 -6.38 -9.54
CA VAL A 132 7.64 -5.39 -8.61
C VAL A 132 6.23 -5.82 -8.23
N LEU A 133 5.97 -5.97 -6.94
CA LEU A 133 4.63 -6.15 -6.39
C LEU A 133 4.00 -4.77 -6.16
N VAL A 134 2.81 -4.55 -6.73
CA VAL A 134 1.96 -3.39 -6.41
C VAL A 134 0.76 -3.88 -5.62
N ASN A 135 0.42 -3.25 -4.50
CA ASN A 135 -0.74 -3.64 -3.72
C ASN A 135 -1.48 -2.45 -3.12
N LEU A 136 -2.76 -2.66 -2.81
CA LEU A 136 -3.57 -1.79 -1.94
C LEU A 136 -3.84 -2.58 -0.66
N VAL A 137 -3.57 -1.97 0.49
CA VAL A 137 -3.65 -2.63 1.79
C VAL A 137 -4.41 -1.74 2.77
N LEU A 138 -5.32 -2.35 3.52
CA LEU A 138 -5.91 -1.77 4.71
C LEU A 138 -5.09 -2.26 5.92
N PRO A 139 -4.73 -1.41 6.90
CA PRO A 139 -4.20 -1.87 8.17
C PRO A 139 -5.12 -2.93 8.79
N ASP A 140 -4.55 -3.95 9.38
CA ASP A 140 -5.27 -5.06 10.02
C ASP A 140 -6.13 -5.94 9.09
N GLU A 141 -6.02 -5.75 7.77
CA GLU A 141 -6.70 -6.58 6.78
C GLU A 141 -6.13 -8.01 6.76
N GLU A 142 -7.02 -8.99 6.60
CA GLU A 142 -6.61 -10.40 6.50
C GLU A 142 -5.76 -10.67 5.25
N GLY A 143 -4.81 -11.59 5.38
CA GLY A 143 -3.89 -11.95 4.30
C GLY A 143 -4.57 -12.43 3.02
N ALA A 144 -5.74 -13.07 3.12
CA ALA A 144 -6.51 -13.52 1.96
C ALA A 144 -7.01 -12.33 1.10
N SER A 145 -7.47 -11.25 1.73
CA SER A 145 -7.93 -10.04 1.04
C SER A 145 -6.76 -9.31 0.38
N ARG A 146 -5.65 -9.13 1.11
CA ARG A 146 -4.41 -8.57 0.55
C ARG A 146 -3.92 -9.33 -0.67
N LEU A 147 -4.00 -10.67 -0.65
CA LEU A 147 -3.62 -11.51 -1.79
C LEU A 147 -4.58 -11.35 -2.97
N ALA A 148 -5.88 -11.19 -2.72
CA ALA A 148 -6.87 -10.96 -3.77
C ALA A 148 -6.60 -9.65 -4.52
N THR A 149 -6.30 -8.58 -3.79
CA THR A 149 -5.95 -7.28 -4.37
C THR A 149 -4.62 -7.33 -5.13
N ALA A 150 -3.61 -8.00 -4.57
CA ALA A 150 -2.34 -8.21 -5.27
C ALA A 150 -2.52 -8.93 -6.62
N LYS A 151 -3.41 -9.93 -6.70
CA LYS A 151 -3.73 -10.63 -7.95
C LYS A 151 -4.42 -9.74 -8.99
N ARG A 152 -5.21 -8.77 -8.56
CA ARG A 152 -5.88 -7.80 -9.46
C ARG A 152 -4.89 -6.81 -10.08
N LEU A 153 -3.82 -6.48 -9.36
CA LEU A 153 -2.89 -5.41 -9.71
C LEU A 153 -1.62 -5.88 -10.40
N ASN A 154 -1.34 -7.19 -10.40
CA ASN A 154 -0.01 -7.66 -10.82
C ASN A 154 -0.06 -8.82 -11.80
N PRO A 155 0.96 -8.94 -12.67
CA PRO A 155 1.21 -10.18 -13.41
C PRO A 155 1.48 -11.35 -12.45
N ALA A 156 1.25 -12.57 -12.92
CA ALA A 156 1.31 -13.78 -12.09
C ALA A 156 2.67 -13.95 -11.37
N GLU A 157 3.74 -13.60 -12.05
CA GLU A 157 5.10 -13.71 -11.56
C GLU A 157 5.35 -12.87 -10.31
N SER A 158 4.79 -11.65 -10.25
CA SER A 158 4.99 -10.72 -9.14
C SER A 158 4.31 -11.18 -7.85
N TRP A 159 3.04 -11.63 -7.91
CA TRP A 159 2.29 -11.97 -6.71
C TRP A 159 2.55 -13.39 -6.20
N GLN A 160 3.14 -14.30 -7.00
CA GLN A 160 3.45 -15.67 -6.56
C GLN A 160 4.45 -15.73 -5.39
N ALA A 161 5.35 -14.76 -5.30
CA ALA A 161 6.29 -14.64 -4.19
C ALA A 161 5.69 -13.96 -2.95
N TYR A 162 4.52 -13.32 -3.09
CA TYR A 162 3.87 -12.57 -2.01
C TYR A 162 3.34 -13.52 -0.93
N ARG A 163 3.65 -13.18 0.33
CA ARG A 163 3.20 -13.89 1.54
C ARG A 163 2.69 -12.83 2.52
N PRO A 164 1.39 -12.45 2.44
CA PRO A 164 0.79 -11.41 3.28
C PRO A 164 0.66 -11.83 4.74
#